data_f6932dbeeaf57c368ffde0f1e9f52120
#
_entry.id   f6932dbeeaf57c368ffde0f1e9f52120
#
_cell.length_a   1.000
_cell.length_b   1.000
_cell.length_c   1.000
_cell.angle_alpha   90.00
_cell.angle_beta   90.00
_cell.angle_gamma   90.00
#
_symmetry.space_group_name_H-M   'P 1'
#
loop_
_entity.id
_entity.type
_entity.pdbx_description
1 polymer ?
#
loop_
_entity_poly.entity_id
_entity_poly.type
_entity_poly.pdbx_seq_one_letter_code
_entity_poly.pdbx_strand_id
1 'polypeptide(L)'
;MKFSNISKIIKDARLGKMFILVDDEQRENEGDLIIPAIKIKSQSINFMAKYGRGLICLTLCQKQADKLNLPLMSPQNITRSKTAFTVSIDAKKGISTGISAHDRAKTIKVAIKKKVTSNDFVSPGHVFPIVAKNGGVLVRAGHTEASVDISKLSKSGSSAVICEIMNGDGSMAKGKQLFNFAKRHKLKIGKIDDLIAYRLKKEKLIKLKKTSIIKIKKQNFIIRIFENLLDGSENFALIKGNLKKNK
;
A
#
# COMPACT_ATOMS: atom_id res chain seq x y z
N MET A 1 -12.26 -22.37 -4.39
CA MET A 1 -12.23 -21.04 -3.78
C MET A 1 -11.69 -20.05 -4.80
N LYS A 2 -12.29 -18.86 -4.93
CA LYS A 2 -11.90 -17.91 -5.99
C LYS A 2 -11.60 -16.54 -5.37
N PHE A 3 -10.47 -15.95 -5.73
CA PHE A 3 -10.13 -14.58 -5.38
C PHE A 3 -11.07 -13.58 -6.05
N SER A 4 -11.33 -12.48 -5.38
CA SER A 4 -12.11 -11.37 -5.91
C SER A 4 -11.26 -10.54 -6.88
N ASN A 5 -11.85 -10.11 -7.99
CA ASN A 5 -11.20 -9.18 -8.90
C ASN A 5 -10.86 -7.85 -8.18
N ILE A 6 -9.70 -7.27 -8.48
CA ILE A 6 -9.21 -6.03 -7.86
C ILE A 6 -10.20 -4.87 -8.00
N SER A 7 -10.93 -4.76 -9.11
CA SER A 7 -11.98 -3.73 -9.26
C SER A 7 -13.08 -3.83 -8.19
N LYS A 8 -13.41 -5.05 -7.72
CA LYS A 8 -14.37 -5.27 -6.64
C LYS A 8 -13.78 -4.89 -5.27
N ILE A 9 -12.49 -5.16 -5.06
CA ILE A 9 -11.74 -4.72 -3.86
C ILE A 9 -11.70 -3.18 -3.80
N ILE A 10 -11.34 -2.50 -4.91
CA ILE A 10 -11.33 -1.04 -5.00
C ILE A 10 -12.71 -0.44 -4.71
N LYS A 11 -13.79 -1.09 -5.21
CA LYS A 11 -15.17 -0.66 -4.91
C LYS A 11 -15.48 -0.76 -3.42
N ASP A 12 -15.11 -1.87 -2.76
CA ASP A 12 -15.33 -2.04 -1.31
C ASP A 12 -14.50 -1.04 -0.51
N ALA A 13 -13.23 -0.80 -0.87
CA ALA A 13 -12.38 0.22 -0.24
C ALA A 13 -13.03 1.62 -0.32
N ARG A 14 -13.57 2.01 -1.49
CA ARG A 14 -14.28 3.27 -1.68
C ARG A 14 -15.48 3.41 -0.76
N LEU A 15 -16.23 2.32 -0.57
CA LEU A 15 -17.39 2.26 0.31
C LEU A 15 -17.02 2.16 1.81
N GLY A 16 -15.73 2.08 2.14
CA GLY A 16 -15.27 1.93 3.53
C GLY A 16 -15.47 0.52 4.10
N LYS A 17 -15.62 -0.48 3.23
CA LYS A 17 -15.66 -1.88 3.63
C LYS A 17 -14.23 -2.41 3.76
N MET A 18 -13.99 -3.21 4.79
CA MET A 18 -12.75 -3.95 4.98
C MET A 18 -12.65 -5.08 3.95
N PHE A 19 -11.43 -5.40 3.54
CA PHE A 19 -11.11 -6.48 2.62
C PHE A 19 -9.81 -7.13 3.02
N ILE A 20 -9.46 -8.25 2.37
CA ILE A 20 -8.22 -8.99 2.59
C ILE A 20 -7.40 -8.95 1.30
N LEU A 21 -6.09 -8.67 1.44
CA LEU A 21 -5.11 -8.97 0.39
C LEU A 21 -4.18 -10.05 0.89
N VAL A 22 -3.78 -10.93 -0.03
CA VAL A 22 -2.82 -12.01 0.20
C VAL A 22 -1.62 -11.75 -0.69
N ASP A 23 -0.42 -11.89 -0.15
CA ASP A 23 0.81 -11.81 -0.91
C ASP A 23 1.21 -13.18 -1.52
N ASP A 24 2.33 -13.19 -2.25
CA ASP A 24 2.82 -14.37 -2.94
C ASP A 24 3.25 -15.47 -1.96
N GLU A 25 3.07 -16.74 -2.36
CA GLU A 25 3.45 -17.92 -1.55
C GLU A 25 4.96 -17.98 -1.29
N GLN A 26 5.78 -17.44 -2.20
CA GLN A 26 7.23 -17.37 -2.06
C GLN A 26 7.69 -16.21 -1.16
N ARG A 27 6.78 -15.24 -0.83
CA ARG A 27 7.09 -14.12 0.04
C ARG A 27 6.78 -14.47 1.51
N GLU A 28 5.60 -14.20 2.00
CA GLU A 28 5.14 -14.49 3.37
C GLU A 28 3.98 -15.46 3.37
N ASN A 29 3.22 -15.51 2.26
CA ASN A 29 1.99 -16.29 2.09
C ASN A 29 0.98 -15.99 3.20
N GLU A 30 0.82 -14.71 3.50
CA GLU A 30 -0.03 -14.21 4.58
C GLU A 30 -1.15 -13.33 4.03
N GLY A 31 -2.13 -13.02 4.86
CA GLY A 31 -3.25 -12.17 4.49
C GLY A 31 -3.49 -11.09 5.52
N ASP A 32 -3.61 -9.84 5.06
CA ASP A 32 -3.94 -8.71 5.91
C ASP A 32 -5.38 -8.25 5.71
N LEU A 33 -6.04 -7.95 6.83
CA LEU A 33 -7.22 -7.09 6.86
C LEU A 33 -6.82 -5.66 6.51
N ILE A 34 -7.51 -5.05 5.55
CA ILE A 34 -7.17 -3.71 5.07
C ILE A 34 -8.42 -2.84 5.01
N ILE A 35 -8.28 -1.58 5.41
CA ILE A 35 -9.29 -0.53 5.23
C ILE A 35 -8.59 0.81 4.98
N PRO A 36 -9.05 1.65 4.02
CA PRO A 36 -8.51 3.01 3.87
C PRO A 36 -8.60 3.80 5.16
N ALA A 37 -7.53 4.48 5.56
CA ALA A 37 -7.45 5.17 6.86
C ALA A 37 -8.52 6.24 7.04
N ILE A 38 -8.95 6.93 5.97
CA ILE A 38 -10.04 7.91 6.02
C ILE A 38 -11.39 7.29 6.41
N LYS A 39 -11.55 5.98 6.22
CA LYS A 39 -12.77 5.23 6.52
C LYS A 39 -12.74 4.53 7.87
N ILE A 40 -11.62 4.67 8.63
CA ILE A 40 -11.43 3.97 9.89
C ILE A 40 -12.47 4.40 10.95
N LYS A 41 -12.97 3.43 11.69
CA LYS A 41 -13.85 3.60 12.86
C LYS A 41 -13.33 2.75 14.01
N SER A 42 -13.74 3.04 15.23
CA SER A 42 -13.39 2.21 16.40
C SER A 42 -13.82 0.75 16.24
N GLN A 43 -14.98 0.52 15.60
CA GLN A 43 -15.46 -0.83 15.27
C GLN A 43 -14.50 -1.58 14.34
N SER A 44 -13.85 -0.89 13.39
CA SER A 44 -12.87 -1.50 12.49
C SER A 44 -11.61 -1.92 13.25
N ILE A 45 -11.10 -1.06 14.14
CA ILE A 45 -9.97 -1.38 15.02
C ILE A 45 -10.31 -2.55 15.95
N ASN A 46 -11.49 -2.52 16.57
CA ASN A 46 -11.96 -3.62 17.43
C ASN A 46 -12.08 -4.94 16.66
N PHE A 47 -12.57 -4.89 15.40
CA PHE A 47 -12.64 -6.07 14.53
C PHE A 47 -11.23 -6.63 14.23
N MET A 48 -10.28 -5.78 13.85
CA MET A 48 -8.89 -6.16 13.59
C MET A 48 -8.26 -6.79 14.84
N ALA A 49 -8.39 -6.15 16.00
CA ALA A 49 -7.83 -6.65 17.27
C ALA A 49 -8.45 -8.01 17.67
N LYS A 50 -9.79 -8.15 17.56
CA LYS A 50 -10.51 -9.35 18.00
C LYS A 50 -10.32 -10.53 17.04
N TYR A 51 -10.40 -10.30 15.74
CA TYR A 51 -10.46 -11.35 14.74
C TYR A 51 -9.20 -11.45 13.89
N GLY A 52 -8.53 -10.33 13.57
CA GLY A 52 -7.22 -10.35 12.90
C GLY A 52 -6.13 -10.83 13.82
N ARG A 53 -6.03 -10.25 15.02
CA ARG A 53 -5.08 -10.57 16.11
C ARG A 53 -3.63 -10.16 15.84
N GLY A 54 -3.34 -9.69 14.61
CA GLY A 54 -2.04 -9.16 14.22
C GLY A 54 -1.77 -7.75 14.75
N LEU A 55 -0.65 -7.18 14.34
CA LEU A 55 -0.29 -5.81 14.69
C LEU A 55 -1.08 -4.82 13.84
N ILE A 56 -1.82 -3.93 14.50
CA ILE A 56 -2.58 -2.89 13.79
C ILE A 56 -1.64 -1.76 13.40
N CYS A 57 -1.37 -1.64 12.09
CA CYS A 57 -0.44 -0.68 11.53
C CYS A 57 -1.13 0.36 10.66
N LEU A 58 -0.59 1.59 10.68
CA LEU A 58 -1.00 2.69 9.80
C LEU A 58 -0.02 2.80 8.64
N THR A 59 -0.43 2.43 7.43
CA THR A 59 0.41 2.59 6.24
C THR A 59 0.28 4.01 5.69
N LEU A 60 1.43 4.64 5.43
CA LEU A 60 1.55 6.01 4.96
C LEU A 60 2.36 6.07 3.67
N CYS A 61 2.01 6.99 2.76
CA CYS A 61 2.95 7.37 1.72
C CYS A 61 4.10 8.22 2.31
N GLN A 62 5.26 8.26 1.63
CA GLN A 62 6.43 9.01 2.07
C GLN A 62 6.09 10.47 2.43
N LYS A 63 5.39 11.17 1.55
CA LYS A 63 4.97 12.57 1.79
C LYS A 63 4.23 12.77 3.12
N GLN A 64 3.40 11.81 3.54
CA GLN A 64 2.67 11.93 4.80
C GLN A 64 3.57 11.63 5.99
N ALA A 65 4.48 10.67 5.87
CA ALA A 65 5.47 10.36 6.90
C ALA A 65 6.43 11.54 7.13
N ASP A 66 6.93 12.16 6.05
CA ASP A 66 7.79 13.34 6.13
C ASP A 66 7.09 14.50 6.84
N LYS A 67 5.83 14.73 6.50
CA LYS A 67 5.02 15.78 7.13
C LYS A 67 4.83 15.58 8.63
N LEU A 68 4.73 14.33 9.07
CA LEU A 68 4.62 13.97 10.48
C LEU A 68 5.98 13.93 11.17
N ASN A 69 7.09 14.11 10.42
CA ASN A 69 8.46 14.00 10.89
C ASN A 69 8.69 12.71 11.69
N LEU A 70 8.26 11.57 11.13
CA LEU A 70 8.36 10.27 11.76
C LEU A 70 9.69 9.60 11.41
N PRO A 71 10.64 9.49 12.35
CA PRO A 71 11.87 8.76 12.12
C PRO A 71 11.59 7.25 12.03
N LEU A 72 12.42 6.54 11.30
CA LEU A 72 12.38 5.07 11.32
C LEU A 72 12.69 4.57 12.74
N MET A 73 12.01 3.49 13.14
CA MET A 73 12.20 2.84 14.44
C MET A 73 13.63 2.32 14.60
N SER A 74 14.25 1.89 13.50
CA SER A 74 15.66 1.51 13.45
C SER A 74 16.33 2.16 12.24
N PRO A 75 17.48 2.83 12.41
CA PRO A 75 18.28 3.34 11.30
C PRO A 75 18.78 2.23 10.38
N GLN A 76 19.12 1.07 10.95
CA GLN A 76 19.54 -0.13 10.21
C GLN A 76 18.39 -1.14 10.18
N ASN A 77 17.66 -1.16 9.06
CA ASN A 77 16.60 -2.15 8.86
C ASN A 77 17.17 -3.44 8.28
N ILE A 78 17.50 -4.39 9.16
CA ILE A 78 18.03 -5.72 8.82
C ILE A 78 16.94 -6.78 8.68
N THR A 79 15.66 -6.42 8.82
CA THR A 79 14.54 -7.37 8.70
C THR A 79 14.46 -7.94 7.29
N ARG A 80 14.06 -9.22 7.16
CA ARG A 80 13.94 -9.92 5.88
C ARG A 80 13.07 -9.17 4.87
N SER A 81 11.94 -8.66 5.30
CA SER A 81 10.98 -7.93 4.45
C SER A 81 11.31 -6.45 4.29
N LYS A 82 12.29 -5.92 5.02
CA LYS A 82 12.71 -4.49 5.04
C LYS A 82 11.53 -3.54 5.19
N THR A 83 10.55 -3.90 6.00
CA THR A 83 9.36 -3.08 6.28
C THR A 83 9.76 -1.82 7.03
N ALA A 84 9.42 -0.66 6.51
CA ALA A 84 9.87 0.64 7.03
C ALA A 84 8.97 1.11 8.19
N PHE A 85 9.08 0.45 9.35
CA PHE A 85 8.44 0.89 10.58
C PHE A 85 9.03 2.22 11.03
N THR A 86 8.16 3.14 11.43
CA THR A 86 8.55 4.36 12.15
C THR A 86 8.32 4.17 13.65
N VAL A 87 8.74 5.15 14.45
CA VAL A 87 8.36 5.20 15.86
C VAL A 87 6.84 5.14 16.00
N SER A 88 6.35 4.43 17.03
CA SER A 88 4.92 4.36 17.33
C SER A 88 4.41 5.68 17.88
N ILE A 89 3.13 5.97 17.65
CA ILE A 89 2.50 7.25 17.99
C ILE A 89 1.16 7.08 18.68
N ASP A 90 0.80 8.08 19.47
CA ASP A 90 -0.55 8.35 19.94
C ASP A 90 -0.92 9.81 19.71
N ALA A 91 -2.20 10.11 19.48
CA ALA A 91 -2.67 11.49 19.39
C ALA A 91 -2.46 12.19 20.73
N LYS A 92 -1.91 13.42 20.70
CA LYS A 92 -1.64 14.20 21.93
C LYS A 92 -2.91 14.62 22.66
N LYS A 93 -4.05 14.70 21.96
CA LYS A 93 -5.33 15.17 22.53
C LYS A 93 -6.51 14.29 22.14
N GLY A 94 -7.45 14.15 23.05
CA GLY A 94 -8.74 13.48 22.80
C GLY A 94 -8.65 11.97 22.78
N ILE A 95 -7.71 11.41 23.51
CA ILE A 95 -7.54 9.98 23.85
C ILE A 95 -7.43 9.82 25.35
N SER A 96 -7.56 8.59 25.85
CA SER A 96 -7.26 8.21 27.24
C SER A 96 -5.85 7.66 27.35
N THR A 97 -5.69 6.34 27.40
CA THR A 97 -4.38 5.66 27.49
C THR A 97 -3.74 5.34 26.14
N GLY A 98 -4.47 5.52 25.03
CA GLY A 98 -3.99 5.27 23.64
C GLY A 98 -4.32 3.89 23.07
N ILE A 99 -4.40 2.84 23.91
CA ILE A 99 -4.55 1.44 23.45
C ILE A 99 -5.97 1.08 23.01
N SER A 100 -7.00 1.77 23.50
CA SER A 100 -8.38 1.42 23.18
C SER A 100 -8.66 1.50 21.68
N ALA A 101 -9.66 0.76 21.18
CA ALA A 101 -10.05 0.83 19.78
C ALA A 101 -10.50 2.25 19.36
N HIS A 102 -11.06 3.01 20.30
CA HIS A 102 -11.44 4.39 20.11
C HIS A 102 -10.20 5.29 19.98
N ASP A 103 -9.23 5.15 20.88
CA ASP A 103 -8.03 5.98 20.91
C ASP A 103 -7.14 5.74 19.68
N ARG A 104 -6.94 4.46 19.31
CA ARG A 104 -6.20 4.12 18.07
C ARG A 104 -6.89 4.66 16.83
N ALA A 105 -8.21 4.53 16.71
CA ALA A 105 -8.96 5.12 15.61
C ALA A 105 -8.85 6.65 15.58
N LYS A 106 -8.83 7.31 16.74
CA LYS A 106 -8.62 8.75 16.89
C LYS A 106 -7.22 9.15 16.43
N THR A 107 -6.19 8.46 16.88
CA THR A 107 -4.79 8.67 16.49
C THR A 107 -4.64 8.58 14.97
N ILE A 108 -5.16 7.51 14.35
CA ILE A 108 -5.14 7.34 12.90
C ILE A 108 -5.84 8.49 12.18
N LYS A 109 -7.02 8.90 12.62
CA LYS A 109 -7.75 10.03 12.03
C LYS A 109 -7.00 11.35 12.13
N VAL A 110 -6.27 11.58 13.23
CA VAL A 110 -5.41 12.75 13.38
C VAL A 110 -4.25 12.68 12.40
N ALA A 111 -3.57 11.50 12.28
CA ALA A 111 -2.40 11.31 11.43
C ALA A 111 -2.64 11.56 9.94
N ILE A 112 -3.87 11.43 9.46
CA ILE A 112 -4.20 11.63 8.05
C ILE A 112 -4.80 12.99 7.72
N LYS A 113 -4.90 13.92 8.68
CA LYS A 113 -5.43 15.27 8.44
C LYS A 113 -4.54 16.07 7.50
N LYS A 114 -5.15 16.97 6.73
CA LYS A 114 -4.40 17.86 5.84
C LYS A 114 -3.48 18.85 6.59
N LYS A 115 -3.92 19.35 7.75
CA LYS A 115 -3.17 20.32 8.59
C LYS A 115 -2.65 19.66 9.87
N VAL A 116 -2.00 18.51 9.74
CA VAL A 116 -1.38 17.78 10.85
C VAL A 116 0.11 18.08 10.92
N THR A 117 0.68 18.09 12.12
CA THR A 117 2.11 18.24 12.39
C THR A 117 2.59 17.19 13.39
N SER A 118 3.91 17.06 13.59
CA SER A 118 4.48 16.19 14.62
C SER A 118 4.02 16.55 16.03
N ASN A 119 3.70 17.82 16.28
CA ASN A 119 3.24 18.31 17.59
C ASN A 119 1.85 17.79 18.00
N ASP A 120 1.11 17.19 17.07
CA ASP A 120 -0.20 16.58 17.33
C ASP A 120 -0.10 15.18 17.93
N PHE A 121 1.13 14.64 18.11
CA PHE A 121 1.40 13.30 18.59
C PHE A 121 2.36 13.28 19.77
N VAL A 122 2.32 12.15 20.48
CA VAL A 122 3.34 11.70 21.43
C VAL A 122 3.92 10.38 20.94
N SER A 123 5.16 10.09 21.29
CA SER A 123 5.87 8.84 21.01
C SER A 123 6.66 8.44 22.27
N PRO A 124 6.70 7.15 22.63
CA PRO A 124 6.03 6.02 21.98
C PRO A 124 4.51 6.05 22.17
N GLY A 125 3.80 5.27 21.33
CA GLY A 125 2.34 5.14 21.40
C GLY A 125 1.86 3.76 20.92
N HIS A 126 0.58 3.63 20.63
CA HIS A 126 -0.09 2.35 20.35
C HIS A 126 -0.51 2.17 18.86
N VAL A 127 -0.20 3.13 18.01
CA VAL A 127 -0.35 3.01 16.55
C VAL A 127 1.03 2.97 15.92
N PHE A 128 1.26 1.99 15.05
CA PHE A 128 2.55 1.73 14.40
C PHE A 128 2.51 2.19 12.94
N PRO A 129 3.05 3.37 12.59
CA PRO A 129 3.10 3.80 11.19
C PRO A 129 4.18 3.03 10.42
N ILE A 130 3.86 2.71 9.16
CA ILE A 130 4.77 2.06 8.21
C ILE A 130 4.78 2.87 6.93
N VAL A 131 5.97 3.14 6.39
CA VAL A 131 6.13 3.94 5.17
C VAL A 131 6.17 3.03 3.95
N ALA A 132 5.24 3.24 3.02
CA ALA A 132 5.21 2.56 1.73
C ALA A 132 6.30 3.11 0.79
N LYS A 133 6.95 2.23 0.03
CA LYS A 133 7.89 2.62 -1.03
C LYS A 133 7.18 3.42 -2.12
N ASN A 134 7.84 4.46 -2.62
CA ASN A 134 7.37 5.17 -3.81
C ASN A 134 7.30 4.18 -4.98
N GLY A 135 6.27 4.32 -5.83
CA GLY A 135 5.96 3.34 -6.88
C GLY A 135 5.02 2.21 -6.42
N GLY A 136 4.80 2.05 -5.09
CA GLY A 136 3.84 1.11 -4.54
C GLY A 136 4.18 -0.35 -4.83
N VAL A 137 3.15 -1.18 -5.12
CA VAL A 137 3.35 -2.62 -5.39
C VAL A 137 4.21 -2.92 -6.62
N LEU A 138 4.41 -1.95 -7.52
CA LEU A 138 5.30 -2.11 -8.68
C LEU A 138 6.79 -2.05 -8.30
N VAL A 139 7.12 -1.56 -7.09
CA VAL A 139 8.49 -1.51 -6.56
C VAL A 139 8.67 -2.53 -5.43
N ARG A 140 7.66 -2.71 -4.58
CA ARG A 140 7.68 -3.71 -3.50
C ARG A 140 6.30 -4.35 -3.35
N ALA A 141 6.21 -5.64 -3.65
CA ALA A 141 4.97 -6.43 -3.63
C ALA A 141 4.54 -6.79 -2.19
N GLY A 142 4.41 -5.81 -1.30
CA GLY A 142 4.03 -6.00 0.11
C GLY A 142 2.67 -5.40 0.46
N HIS A 143 2.08 -5.85 1.58
CA HIS A 143 0.79 -5.38 2.10
C HIS A 143 0.79 -3.86 2.35
N THR A 144 1.91 -3.30 2.82
CA THR A 144 2.09 -1.86 3.03
C THR A 144 1.83 -1.07 1.75
N GLU A 145 2.51 -1.43 0.67
CA GLU A 145 2.38 -0.78 -0.64
C GLU A 145 1.00 -1.02 -1.24
N ALA A 146 0.51 -2.27 -1.15
CA ALA A 146 -0.79 -2.66 -1.70
C ALA A 146 -1.94 -1.88 -1.05
N SER A 147 -1.90 -1.68 0.26
CA SER A 147 -2.92 -0.95 1.00
C SER A 147 -2.97 0.54 0.63
N VAL A 148 -1.81 1.17 0.47
CA VAL A 148 -1.68 2.56 -0.01
C VAL A 148 -2.17 2.70 -1.44
N ASP A 149 -1.82 1.76 -2.32
CA ASP A 149 -2.24 1.78 -3.72
C ASP A 149 -3.76 1.60 -3.86
N ILE A 150 -4.37 0.67 -3.15
CA ILE A 150 -5.84 0.51 -3.13
C ILE A 150 -6.51 1.77 -2.59
N SER A 151 -5.94 2.43 -1.57
CA SER A 151 -6.48 3.68 -1.04
C SER A 151 -6.46 4.79 -2.09
N LYS A 152 -5.37 4.92 -2.86
CA LYS A 152 -5.27 5.86 -4.00
C LYS A 152 -6.26 5.51 -5.11
N LEU A 153 -6.30 4.25 -5.56
CA LEU A 153 -7.18 3.78 -6.63
C LEU A 153 -8.67 3.92 -6.27
N SER A 154 -9.00 3.77 -5.00
CA SER A 154 -10.37 3.98 -4.49
C SER A 154 -10.73 5.46 -4.27
N LYS A 155 -9.79 6.40 -4.50
CA LYS A 155 -9.92 7.83 -4.20
C LYS A 155 -10.18 8.10 -2.70
N SER A 156 -9.64 7.26 -1.84
CA SER A 156 -9.79 7.32 -0.37
C SER A 156 -8.52 7.85 0.33
N GLY A 157 -7.69 8.60 -0.38
CA GLY A 157 -6.42 9.13 0.13
C GLY A 157 -5.24 8.20 -0.17
N SER A 158 -4.14 8.37 0.57
CA SER A 158 -2.87 7.64 0.37
C SER A 158 -2.38 6.95 1.65
N SER A 159 -3.33 6.53 2.49
CA SER A 159 -3.06 5.88 3.77
C SER A 159 -4.12 4.81 4.05
N ALA A 160 -3.72 3.72 4.69
CA ALA A 160 -4.61 2.64 5.09
C ALA A 160 -4.28 2.14 6.49
N VAL A 161 -5.16 1.32 7.03
CA VAL A 161 -4.90 0.53 8.24
C VAL A 161 -4.86 -0.92 7.82
N ILE A 162 -3.83 -1.64 8.27
CA ILE A 162 -3.62 -3.06 8.00
C ILE A 162 -3.49 -3.82 9.32
N CYS A 163 -3.80 -5.11 9.27
CA CYS A 163 -3.61 -6.02 10.39
C CYS A 163 -3.54 -7.45 9.85
N GLU A 164 -2.50 -8.18 10.19
CA GLU A 164 -2.32 -9.57 9.81
C GLU A 164 -3.44 -10.44 10.38
N ILE A 165 -3.73 -11.57 9.72
CA ILE A 165 -4.73 -12.55 10.16
C ILE A 165 -4.04 -13.76 10.75
N MET A 166 -4.30 -14.01 12.03
CA MET A 166 -3.79 -15.14 12.77
C MET A 166 -4.90 -16.16 13.09
N ASN A 167 -4.53 -17.40 13.20
CA ASN A 167 -5.38 -18.51 13.67
C ASN A 167 -5.65 -18.41 15.19
N GLY A 168 -6.53 -19.27 15.67
CA GLY A 168 -6.89 -19.34 17.09
C GLY A 168 -5.74 -19.70 18.03
N ASP A 169 -4.79 -20.46 17.53
CA ASP A 169 -3.57 -20.90 18.21
C ASP A 169 -2.39 -19.90 18.14
N GLY A 170 -2.60 -18.75 17.47
CA GLY A 170 -1.56 -17.73 17.30
C GLY A 170 -0.68 -17.92 16.05
N SER A 171 -0.82 -19.00 15.30
CA SER A 171 -0.12 -19.17 14.03
C SER A 171 -0.70 -18.27 12.92
N MET A 172 0.10 -17.98 11.89
CA MET A 172 -0.38 -17.17 10.76
C MET A 172 -1.39 -17.93 9.91
N ALA A 173 -2.51 -17.30 9.60
CA ALA A 173 -3.52 -17.90 8.71
C ALA A 173 -3.02 -17.90 7.26
N LYS A 174 -3.09 -19.05 6.58
CA LYS A 174 -2.62 -19.24 5.19
C LYS A 174 -3.64 -19.97 4.33
N GLY A 175 -3.55 -19.80 3.03
CA GLY A 175 -4.30 -20.55 2.04
C GLY A 175 -5.80 -20.70 2.37
N LYS A 176 -6.26 -21.95 2.59
CA LYS A 176 -7.67 -22.28 2.90
C LYS A 176 -8.20 -21.58 4.16
N GLN A 177 -7.33 -21.33 5.15
CA GLN A 177 -7.71 -20.66 6.40
C GLN A 177 -8.15 -19.20 6.14
N LEU A 178 -7.43 -18.48 5.28
CA LEU A 178 -7.79 -17.11 4.86
C LEU A 178 -9.14 -17.07 4.11
N PHE A 179 -9.41 -18.02 3.24
CA PHE A 179 -10.71 -18.12 2.57
C PHE A 179 -11.85 -18.42 3.55
N ASN A 180 -11.63 -19.30 4.52
CA ASN A 180 -12.61 -19.60 5.57
C ASN A 180 -12.89 -18.36 6.42
N PHE A 181 -11.85 -17.61 6.79
CA PHE A 181 -11.96 -16.34 7.50
C PHE A 181 -12.76 -15.33 6.68
N ALA A 182 -12.41 -15.14 5.40
CA ALA A 182 -13.09 -14.23 4.49
C ALA A 182 -14.60 -14.58 4.35
N LYS A 183 -14.92 -15.87 4.21
CA LYS A 183 -16.30 -16.37 4.13
C LYS A 183 -17.08 -16.11 5.42
N ARG A 184 -16.50 -16.45 6.58
CA ARG A 184 -17.10 -16.26 7.92
C ARG A 184 -17.47 -14.80 8.16
N HIS A 185 -16.59 -13.89 7.79
CA HIS A 185 -16.75 -12.46 8.03
C HIS A 185 -17.32 -11.68 6.82
N LYS A 186 -17.72 -12.39 5.76
CA LYS A 186 -18.29 -11.80 4.50
C LYS A 186 -17.36 -10.73 3.88
N LEU A 187 -16.04 -10.96 3.94
CA LEU A 187 -15.01 -10.09 3.38
C LEU A 187 -14.61 -10.58 1.98
N LYS A 188 -14.23 -9.64 1.12
CA LYS A 188 -13.58 -10.00 -0.14
C LYS A 188 -12.10 -10.26 0.12
N ILE A 189 -11.55 -11.22 -0.62
CA ILE A 189 -10.14 -11.59 -0.59
C ILE A 189 -9.57 -11.47 -2.01
N GLY A 190 -8.46 -10.80 -2.17
CA GLY A 190 -7.73 -10.58 -3.44
C GLY A 190 -6.25 -10.90 -3.30
N LYS A 191 -5.52 -10.94 -4.42
CA LYS A 191 -4.07 -11.10 -4.47
C LYS A 191 -3.36 -9.79 -4.75
N ILE A 192 -2.16 -9.62 -4.20
CA ILE A 192 -1.28 -8.48 -4.53
C ILE A 192 -0.83 -8.57 -5.99
N ASP A 193 -0.58 -9.77 -6.51
CA ASP A 193 -0.21 -9.97 -7.92
C ASP A 193 -1.29 -9.48 -8.88
N ASP A 194 -2.57 -9.70 -8.56
CA ASP A 194 -3.68 -9.17 -9.35
C ASP A 194 -3.71 -7.64 -9.33
N LEU A 195 -3.29 -7.01 -8.22
CA LEU A 195 -3.15 -5.56 -8.13
C LEU A 195 -1.98 -5.05 -8.97
N ILE A 196 -0.85 -5.76 -8.98
CA ILE A 196 0.30 -5.46 -9.84
C ILE A 196 -0.15 -5.50 -11.31
N ALA A 197 -0.77 -6.61 -11.74
CA ALA A 197 -1.29 -6.76 -13.11
C ALA A 197 -2.33 -5.68 -13.46
N TYR A 198 -3.20 -5.32 -12.52
CA TYR A 198 -4.18 -4.26 -12.70
C TYR A 198 -3.51 -2.90 -12.95
N ARG A 199 -2.48 -2.52 -12.15
CA ARG A 199 -1.75 -1.27 -12.28
C ARG A 199 -0.96 -1.21 -13.59
N LEU A 200 -0.21 -2.28 -13.94
CA LEU A 200 0.52 -2.39 -15.20
C LEU A 200 -0.39 -2.19 -16.42
N LYS A 201 -1.62 -2.70 -16.37
CA LYS A 201 -2.59 -2.56 -17.47
C LYS A 201 -3.22 -1.16 -17.55
N LYS A 202 -3.38 -0.46 -16.42
CA LYS A 202 -4.17 0.79 -16.33
C LYS A 202 -3.33 2.05 -16.27
N GLU A 203 -2.10 1.97 -15.78
CA GLU A 203 -1.23 3.12 -15.59
C GLU A 203 -0.27 3.30 -16.77
N LYS A 204 -0.02 4.54 -17.15
CA LYS A 204 1.06 4.89 -18.07
C LYS A 204 2.33 5.06 -17.27
N LEU A 205 3.19 4.04 -17.27
CA LEU A 205 4.42 4.01 -16.47
C LEU A 205 5.62 4.63 -17.17
N ILE A 206 5.50 4.93 -18.45
CA ILE A 206 6.54 5.55 -19.26
C ILE A 206 6.03 6.85 -19.89
N LYS A 207 6.90 7.85 -19.97
CA LYS A 207 6.64 9.15 -20.59
C LYS A 207 7.66 9.42 -21.68
N LEU A 208 7.20 9.74 -22.88
CA LEU A 208 8.10 10.21 -23.94
C LEU A 208 8.69 11.56 -23.53
N LYS A 209 10.01 11.64 -23.41
CA LYS A 209 10.77 12.82 -22.99
C LYS A 209 11.28 13.62 -24.19
N LYS A 210 11.84 12.92 -25.19
CA LYS A 210 12.43 13.54 -26.38
C LYS A 210 12.33 12.64 -27.61
N THR A 211 12.17 13.26 -28.77
CA THR A 211 12.35 12.61 -30.07
C THR A 211 13.37 13.41 -30.86
N SER A 212 14.36 12.74 -31.46
CA SER A 212 15.38 13.36 -32.30
C SER A 212 15.71 12.44 -33.46
N ILE A 213 16.30 13.00 -34.51
CA ILE A 213 16.89 12.25 -35.65
C ILE A 213 18.38 12.18 -35.42
N ILE A 214 18.94 10.98 -35.48
CA ILE A 214 20.39 10.75 -35.43
C ILE A 214 20.85 10.04 -36.69
N LYS A 215 22.08 10.34 -37.13
CA LYS A 215 22.68 9.74 -38.31
C LYS A 215 23.73 8.70 -37.89
N ILE A 216 23.53 7.46 -38.29
CA ILE A 216 24.47 6.36 -38.03
C ILE A 216 24.87 5.77 -39.38
N LYS A 217 26.18 5.73 -39.67
CA LYS A 217 26.74 5.21 -40.97
C LYS A 217 25.96 5.71 -42.20
N LYS A 218 25.76 7.04 -42.30
CA LYS A 218 25.03 7.73 -43.38
C LYS A 218 23.51 7.42 -43.46
N GLN A 219 22.93 6.71 -42.50
CA GLN A 219 21.49 6.42 -42.43
C GLN A 219 20.82 7.17 -41.30
N ASN A 220 19.62 7.70 -41.55
CA ASN A 220 18.84 8.41 -40.54
C ASN A 220 18.02 7.44 -39.68
N PHE A 221 18.09 7.62 -38.35
CA PHE A 221 17.29 6.91 -37.38
C PHE A 221 16.53 7.93 -36.50
N ILE A 222 15.34 7.57 -36.09
CA ILE A 222 14.60 8.30 -35.05
C ILE A 222 14.97 7.70 -33.72
N ILE A 223 15.51 8.50 -32.79
CA ILE A 223 15.69 8.11 -31.41
C ILE A 223 14.55 8.70 -30.57
N ARG A 224 13.90 7.87 -29.76
CA ARG A 224 12.91 8.30 -28.79
C ARG A 224 13.40 7.96 -27.38
N ILE A 225 13.47 8.95 -26.51
CA ILE A 225 13.88 8.81 -25.11
C ILE A 225 12.63 8.81 -24.25
N PHE A 226 12.51 7.79 -23.41
CA PHE A 226 11.40 7.60 -22.49
C PHE A 226 11.92 7.62 -21.05
N GLU A 227 11.18 8.28 -20.17
CA GLU A 227 11.38 8.27 -18.73
C GLU A 227 10.45 7.24 -18.11
N ASN A 228 11.00 6.34 -17.29
CA ASN A 228 10.23 5.47 -16.41
C ASN A 228 9.75 6.27 -15.18
N LEU A 229 8.46 6.39 -15.01
CA LEU A 229 7.86 7.20 -13.94
C LEU A 229 7.95 6.55 -12.54
N LEU A 230 8.45 5.30 -12.43
CA LEU A 230 8.62 4.61 -11.15
C LEU A 230 9.97 4.94 -10.50
N ASP A 231 11.03 4.98 -11.30
CA ASP A 231 12.41 5.10 -10.82
C ASP A 231 13.21 6.23 -11.48
N GLY A 232 12.61 6.96 -12.43
CA GLY A 232 13.26 8.04 -13.18
C GLY A 232 14.28 7.58 -14.21
N SER A 233 14.44 6.27 -14.42
CA SER A 233 15.37 5.74 -15.40
C SER A 233 15.00 6.13 -16.82
N GLU A 234 16.01 6.35 -17.68
CA GLU A 234 15.81 6.66 -19.08
C GLU A 234 16.02 5.42 -19.96
N ASN A 235 15.08 5.19 -20.85
CA ASN A 235 15.13 4.14 -21.85
C ASN A 235 15.01 4.79 -23.22
N PHE A 236 15.62 4.19 -24.24
CA PHE A 236 15.48 4.71 -25.59
C PHE A 236 15.07 3.63 -26.59
N ALA A 237 14.37 4.06 -27.64
CA ALA A 237 14.04 3.26 -28.79
C ALA A 237 14.70 3.89 -30.04
N LEU A 238 15.44 3.07 -30.77
CA LEU A 238 16.03 3.44 -32.05
C LEU A 238 15.17 2.87 -33.17
N ILE A 239 14.64 3.75 -34.03
CA ILE A 239 13.66 3.40 -35.04
C ILE A 239 14.22 3.71 -36.43
N LYS A 240 14.21 2.71 -37.32
CA LYS A 240 14.51 2.87 -38.76
C LYS A 240 13.23 2.62 -39.55
N GLY A 241 12.87 3.57 -40.44
CA GLY A 241 11.69 3.47 -41.30
C GLY A 241 10.39 3.98 -40.61
N ASN A 242 9.23 3.61 -41.19
CA ASN A 242 7.93 4.12 -40.79
C ASN A 242 7.12 3.06 -40.01
N LEU A 243 6.89 3.30 -38.74
CA LEU A 243 6.12 2.39 -37.86
C LEU A 243 4.61 2.32 -38.20
N LYS A 244 4.09 3.21 -39.07
CA LYS A 244 2.67 3.25 -39.43
C LYS A 244 2.22 2.19 -40.45
N LYS A 245 3.15 1.42 -41.03
CA LYS A 245 2.86 0.49 -42.14
C LYS A 245 2.51 -0.95 -41.74
N ASN A 246 2.53 -1.31 -40.47
CA ASN A 246 2.11 -2.63 -39.98
C ASN A 246 0.96 -2.49 -38.97
N LYS A 247 -0.23 -2.39 -39.50
CA LYS A 247 -1.47 -2.76 -38.80
C LYS A 247 -1.99 -4.02 -39.43
#